data_ad4a45e146f561c758465dd2ae527dbd
#
_entry.id   ad4a45e146f561c758465dd2ae527dbd
#
_cell.length_a   1.000
_cell.length_b   1.000
_cell.length_c   1.000
_cell.angle_alpha   90.00
_cell.angle_beta   90.00
_cell.angle_gamma   90.00
#
_symmetry.space_group_name_H-M   'P 1'
#
loop_
_entity.id
_entity.type
_entity.pdbx_description
1 polymer ?
#
loop_
_entity_poly.entity_id
_entity_poly.type
_entity_poly.pdbx_seq_one_letter_code
_entity_poly.pdbx_strand_id
1 'polypeptide(L)'
;DLLRYIGTMFEVLVFVYENYYAGDSCPEPAHLERKLNAVGFESEEIEDALVWLTGLNTAARGSKGFAGISQLAAPEPWLREPSLTSVRVYPVAERNHLGVECLGFISFLESAGVLPASMREVVIERAMAAPGSPVSLDDLKIIILMVYWSFGQEPDALVLDELCDDTSDRVAH
;
A
#
# COMPACT_ATOMS: atom_id res chain seq x y z
N ASP A 1 2.30 19.23 16.96
CA ASP A 1 3.35 19.00 15.98
C ASP A 1 3.42 17.55 15.46
N LEU A 2 2.94 16.56 16.23
CA LEU A 2 2.84 15.17 15.77
C LEU A 2 1.81 14.99 14.64
N LEU A 3 0.76 15.80 14.62
CA LEU A 3 -0.28 15.82 13.58
C LEU A 3 0.20 16.39 12.24
N ARG A 4 1.24 17.24 12.26
CA ARG A 4 1.86 17.78 11.05
C ARG A 4 2.82 16.78 10.41
N TYR A 5 3.36 15.87 11.20
CA TYR A 5 4.31 14.84 10.78
C TYR A 5 3.64 13.65 10.05
N ILE A 6 2.36 13.41 10.33
CA ILE A 6 1.61 12.26 9.77
C ILE A 6 1.20 12.49 8.31
N GLY A 7 1.13 13.76 7.86
CA GLY A 7 0.76 14.09 6.48
C GLY A 7 1.91 13.95 5.47
N THR A 8 3.12 14.18 5.90
CA THR A 8 4.27 14.46 5.03
C THR A 8 4.85 13.23 4.33
N MET A 9 4.96 12.07 4.98
CA MET A 9 5.38 10.83 4.30
C MET A 9 4.43 10.45 3.16
N PHE A 10 3.13 10.57 3.36
CA PHE A 10 2.14 10.28 2.33
C PHE A 10 2.17 11.27 1.18
N GLU A 11 2.48 12.54 1.43
CA GLU A 11 2.70 13.54 0.37
C GLU A 11 3.89 13.15 -0.52
N VAL A 12 4.98 12.65 0.07
CA VAL A 12 6.11 12.10 -0.69
C VAL A 12 5.68 10.90 -1.53
N LEU A 13 4.90 9.97 -0.96
CA LEU A 13 4.40 8.79 -1.68
C LEU A 13 3.48 9.18 -2.85
N VAL A 14 2.59 10.15 -2.68
CA VAL A 14 1.74 10.68 -3.75
C VAL A 14 2.59 11.30 -4.85
N PHE A 15 3.58 12.11 -4.50
CA PHE A 15 4.50 12.71 -5.46
C PHE A 15 5.26 11.63 -6.26
N VAL A 16 5.74 10.60 -5.60
CA VAL A 16 6.42 9.48 -6.26
C VAL A 16 5.47 8.76 -7.22
N TYR A 17 4.26 8.47 -6.79
CA TYR A 17 3.25 7.83 -7.62
C TYR A 17 2.96 8.67 -8.87
N GLU A 18 2.63 9.94 -8.73
CA GLU A 18 2.28 10.83 -9.85
C GLU A 18 3.40 11.00 -10.87
N ASN A 19 4.66 11.01 -10.43
CA ASN A 19 5.81 11.26 -11.31
C ASN A 19 6.41 9.99 -11.92
N TYR A 20 6.17 8.82 -11.34
CA TYR A 20 6.80 7.56 -11.75
C TYR A 20 5.83 6.45 -12.13
N TYR A 21 4.54 6.66 -11.92
CA TYR A 21 3.50 5.69 -12.26
C TYR A 21 3.53 5.25 -13.73
N ALA A 22 3.83 6.16 -14.65
CA ALA A 22 3.90 5.85 -16.09
C ALA A 22 5.20 5.14 -16.50
N GLY A 23 6.15 4.93 -15.58
CA GLY A 23 7.40 4.22 -15.82
C GLY A 23 7.34 2.80 -15.26
N ASP A 24 7.95 1.86 -15.96
CA ASP A 24 7.90 0.41 -15.63
C ASP A 24 8.55 -0.01 -14.30
N SER A 25 9.19 0.89 -13.58
CA SER A 25 9.85 0.56 -12.32
C SER A 25 10.03 1.76 -11.40
N CYS A 26 9.89 1.51 -10.10
CA CYS A 26 10.27 2.46 -9.06
C CYS A 26 11.77 2.80 -9.22
N PRO A 27 12.15 4.09 -9.30
CA PRO A 27 13.53 4.50 -9.45
C PRO A 27 14.39 4.09 -8.26
N GLU A 28 15.70 4.02 -8.47
CA GLU A 28 16.63 3.71 -7.37
C GLU A 28 16.49 4.74 -6.22
N PRO A 29 16.54 4.30 -4.96
CA PRO A 29 16.36 5.16 -3.79
C PRO A 29 17.25 6.40 -3.79
N ALA A 30 18.51 6.29 -4.20
CA ALA A 30 19.47 7.39 -4.23
C ALA A 30 19.13 8.45 -5.29
N HIS A 31 18.50 8.07 -6.39
CA HIS A 31 18.03 9.00 -7.41
C HIS A 31 16.77 9.73 -6.94
N LEU A 32 15.87 8.97 -6.32
CA LEU A 32 14.61 9.47 -5.78
C LEU A 32 14.86 10.49 -4.65
N GLU A 33 15.75 10.18 -3.70
CA GLU A 33 16.15 11.07 -2.63
C GLU A 33 16.63 12.44 -3.14
N ARG A 34 17.53 12.46 -4.13
CA ARG A 34 18.02 13.72 -4.72
C ARG A 34 16.91 14.55 -5.36
N LYS A 35 15.96 13.90 -6.01
CA LYS A 35 14.86 14.58 -6.67
C LYS A 35 13.85 15.14 -5.67
N LEU A 36 13.54 14.39 -4.64
CA LEU A 36 12.65 14.81 -3.54
C LEU A 36 13.24 16.00 -2.77
N ASN A 37 14.52 15.97 -2.46
CA ASN A 37 15.23 17.10 -1.87
C ASN A 37 15.18 18.35 -2.76
N ALA A 38 15.32 18.21 -4.09
CA ALA A 38 15.25 19.30 -5.04
C ALA A 38 13.84 19.92 -5.13
N VAL A 39 12.81 19.16 -4.86
CA VAL A 39 11.40 19.64 -4.82
C VAL A 39 11.11 20.37 -3.52
N GLY A 40 11.83 20.09 -2.44
CA GLY A 40 11.71 20.81 -1.17
C GLY A 40 11.11 20.01 -0.02
N PHE A 41 11.03 18.68 -0.16
CA PHE A 41 10.65 17.80 0.96
C PHE A 41 11.76 17.76 2.02
N GLU A 42 11.38 17.62 3.28
CA GLU A 42 12.33 17.51 4.38
C GLU A 42 13.03 16.13 4.36
N SER A 43 14.30 16.10 4.79
CA SER A 43 15.12 14.87 4.75
C SER A 43 14.49 13.71 5.55
N GLU A 44 13.84 14.02 6.65
CA GLU A 44 13.18 13.04 7.53
C GLU A 44 11.96 12.40 6.85
N GLU A 45 11.15 13.22 6.16
CA GLU A 45 10.01 12.77 5.37
C GLU A 45 10.41 11.85 4.20
N ILE A 46 11.52 12.21 3.56
CA ILE A 46 12.11 11.44 2.46
C ILE A 46 12.63 10.10 2.98
N GLU A 47 13.34 10.10 4.10
CA GLU A 47 13.88 8.88 4.71
C GLU A 47 12.76 7.89 5.10
N ASP A 48 11.72 8.37 5.76
CA ASP A 48 10.56 7.56 6.15
C ASP A 48 9.86 6.97 4.93
N ALA A 49 9.65 7.76 3.88
CA ALA A 49 9.04 7.30 2.64
C ALA A 49 9.91 6.26 1.92
N LEU A 50 11.22 6.45 1.87
CA LEU A 50 12.16 5.51 1.24
C LEU A 50 12.24 4.19 2.00
N VAL A 51 12.24 4.21 3.32
CA VAL A 51 12.18 3.01 4.17
C VAL A 51 10.88 2.26 3.91
N TRP A 52 9.76 2.96 3.88
CA TRP A 52 8.45 2.38 3.61
C TRP A 52 8.38 1.75 2.20
N LEU A 53 8.87 2.44 1.17
CA LEU A 53 8.94 1.95 -0.21
C LEU A 53 9.83 0.72 -0.35
N THR A 54 10.95 0.67 0.36
CA THR A 54 11.84 -0.50 0.39
C THR A 54 11.10 -1.71 0.98
N GLY A 55 10.37 -1.51 2.07
CA GLY A 55 9.51 -2.52 2.66
C GLY A 55 8.42 -3.01 1.69
N LEU A 56 7.78 -2.09 0.95
CA LEU A 56 6.79 -2.43 -0.08
C LEU A 56 7.39 -3.33 -1.18
N ASN A 57 8.55 -2.97 -1.70
CA ASN A 57 9.24 -3.78 -2.71
C ASN A 57 9.58 -5.17 -2.20
N THR A 58 9.99 -5.28 -0.95
CA THR A 58 10.30 -6.57 -0.31
C THR A 58 9.05 -7.42 -0.15
N ALA A 59 7.96 -6.85 0.33
CA ALA A 59 6.68 -7.54 0.51
C ALA A 59 6.09 -8.01 -0.83
N ALA A 60 6.13 -7.15 -1.85
CA ALA A 60 5.63 -7.49 -3.19
C ALA A 60 6.45 -8.62 -3.85
N ARG A 61 7.77 -8.63 -3.68
CA ARG A 61 8.63 -9.72 -4.17
C ARG A 61 8.36 -11.03 -3.43
N GLY A 62 8.19 -10.98 -2.13
CA GLY A 62 7.83 -12.13 -1.30
C GLY A 62 6.53 -12.77 -1.75
N SER A 63 5.49 -11.98 -1.99
CA SER A 63 4.19 -12.46 -2.47
C SER A 63 4.25 -13.06 -3.89
N LYS A 64 5.06 -12.49 -4.78
CA LYS A 64 5.28 -13.04 -6.13
C LYS A 64 6.07 -14.36 -6.10
N GLY A 65 7.02 -14.49 -5.17
CA GLY A 65 7.80 -15.71 -4.96
C GLY A 65 6.94 -16.88 -4.48
N PHE A 66 5.96 -16.62 -3.64
CA PHE A 66 5.05 -17.65 -3.13
C PHE A 66 4.14 -18.24 -4.24
N ALA A 67 3.70 -17.40 -5.17
CA ALA A 67 2.92 -17.87 -6.33
C ALA A 67 3.73 -18.75 -7.30
N GLY A 68 5.06 -18.56 -7.37
CA GLY A 68 5.95 -19.35 -8.25
C GLY A 68 6.42 -20.66 -7.64
N ILE A 69 6.51 -20.76 -6.31
CA ILE A 69 6.98 -21.97 -5.61
C ILE A 69 5.87 -23.03 -5.50
N SER A 70 4.62 -22.64 -5.63
CA SER A 70 3.46 -23.54 -5.58
C SER A 70 3.45 -24.60 -6.70
N GLN A 71 4.29 -24.44 -7.74
CA GLN A 71 4.34 -25.37 -8.87
C GLN A 71 5.40 -26.48 -8.74
N LEU A 72 6.32 -26.42 -7.76
CA LEU A 72 7.47 -27.33 -7.68
C LEU A 72 7.58 -28.14 -6.37
N ALA A 73 6.75 -27.88 -5.37
CA ALA A 73 6.72 -28.67 -4.14
C ALA A 73 5.37 -29.36 -3.98
N ALA A 74 5.40 -30.66 -3.64
CA ALA A 74 4.18 -31.33 -3.19
C ALA A 74 3.55 -30.52 -2.05
N PRO A 75 2.23 -30.26 -2.07
CA PRO A 75 1.60 -29.41 -1.06
C PRO A 75 1.76 -30.07 0.31
N GLU A 76 2.56 -29.43 1.16
CA GLU A 76 2.63 -29.78 2.57
C GLU A 76 1.21 -29.69 3.15
N PRO A 77 0.73 -30.70 3.89
CA PRO A 77 -0.70 -30.81 4.27
C PRO A 77 -1.25 -29.67 5.10
N TRP A 78 -0.39 -28.79 5.65
CA TRP A 78 -0.77 -27.63 6.45
C TRP A 78 -0.78 -26.30 5.66
N LEU A 79 -0.28 -26.27 4.42
CA LEU A 79 -0.33 -25.12 3.52
C LEU A 79 -1.53 -25.26 2.57
N ARG A 80 -2.73 -25.37 3.12
CA ARG A 80 -3.95 -25.27 2.30
C ARG A 80 -4.14 -23.83 1.85
N GLU A 81 -4.26 -23.63 0.57
CA GLU A 81 -4.78 -22.36 0.06
C GLU A 81 -6.12 -22.06 0.73
N PRO A 82 -6.33 -20.81 1.19
CA PRO A 82 -7.63 -20.42 1.74
C PRO A 82 -8.72 -20.73 0.73
N SER A 83 -9.80 -21.39 1.17
CA SER A 83 -10.94 -21.61 0.29
C SER A 83 -11.56 -20.27 -0.11
N LEU A 84 -12.27 -20.23 -1.25
CA LEU A 84 -13.01 -19.03 -1.70
C LEU A 84 -14.03 -18.53 -0.67
N THR A 85 -14.36 -19.35 0.32
CA THR A 85 -15.28 -19.04 1.42
C THR A 85 -14.56 -18.73 2.73
N SER A 86 -13.21 -18.72 2.74
CA SER A 86 -12.45 -18.38 3.93
C SER A 86 -12.59 -16.90 4.25
N VAL A 87 -13.03 -16.59 5.45
CA VAL A 87 -13.07 -15.22 5.97
C VAL A 87 -11.79 -14.97 6.76
N ARG A 88 -11.09 -13.88 6.41
CA ARG A 88 -9.91 -13.45 7.16
C ARG A 88 -10.33 -12.90 8.52
N VAL A 89 -9.68 -13.37 9.55
CA VAL A 89 -9.84 -12.84 10.91
C VAL A 89 -8.72 -11.84 11.18
N TYR A 90 -9.10 -10.64 11.59
CA TYR A 90 -8.16 -9.57 11.94
C TYR A 90 -7.82 -9.60 13.42
N PRO A 91 -6.54 -9.74 13.81
CA PRO A 91 -6.10 -9.60 15.19
C PRO A 91 -6.46 -8.24 15.78
N VAL A 92 -6.49 -8.15 17.10
CA VAL A 92 -6.83 -6.92 17.82
C VAL A 92 -5.90 -5.77 17.43
N ALA A 93 -4.60 -6.03 17.26
CA ALA A 93 -3.62 -5.04 16.86
C ALA A 93 -3.94 -4.42 15.49
N GLU A 94 -4.27 -5.25 14.48
CA GLU A 94 -4.68 -4.78 13.16
C GLU A 94 -5.98 -3.98 13.22
N ARG A 95 -6.98 -4.47 13.96
CA ARG A 95 -8.26 -3.77 14.12
C ARG A 95 -8.11 -2.39 14.75
N ASN A 96 -7.25 -2.26 15.74
CA ASN A 96 -7.01 -0.98 16.41
C ASN A 96 -6.24 -0.01 15.55
N HIS A 97 -5.27 -0.50 14.76
CA HIS A 97 -4.43 0.34 13.93
C HIS A 97 -5.13 0.76 12.62
N LEU A 98 -5.87 -0.15 11.98
CA LEU A 98 -6.60 0.14 10.75
C LEU A 98 -7.93 0.85 11.00
N GLY A 99 -8.61 0.52 12.09
CA GLY A 99 -9.95 1.04 12.36
C GLY A 99 -11.04 0.43 11.49
N VAL A 100 -12.29 0.75 11.81
CA VAL A 100 -13.47 0.14 11.17
C VAL A 100 -13.62 0.59 9.71
N GLU A 101 -13.30 1.84 9.40
CA GLU A 101 -13.43 2.40 8.05
C GLU A 101 -12.46 1.73 7.08
N CYS A 102 -11.19 1.62 7.44
CA CYS A 102 -10.18 0.96 6.62
C CYS A 102 -10.49 -0.52 6.40
N LEU A 103 -10.89 -1.24 7.45
CA LEU A 103 -11.27 -2.65 7.35
C LEU A 103 -12.51 -2.85 6.48
N GLY A 104 -13.50 -1.95 6.60
CA GLY A 104 -14.69 -1.95 5.76
C GLY A 104 -14.34 -1.74 4.28
N PHE A 105 -13.45 -0.81 4.00
CA PHE A 105 -13.01 -0.51 2.64
C PHE A 105 -12.21 -1.68 2.02
N ILE A 106 -11.29 -2.29 2.77
CA ILE A 106 -10.57 -3.50 2.33
C ILE A 106 -11.56 -4.63 2.01
N SER A 107 -12.53 -4.88 2.89
CA SER A 107 -13.55 -5.91 2.68
C SER A 107 -14.44 -5.62 1.46
N PHE A 108 -14.75 -4.36 1.21
CA PHE A 108 -15.47 -3.93 0.04
C PHE A 108 -14.70 -4.26 -1.25
N LEU A 109 -13.43 -3.88 -1.34
CA LEU A 109 -12.57 -4.14 -2.50
C LEU A 109 -12.37 -5.66 -2.73
N GLU A 110 -12.25 -6.43 -1.66
CA GLU A 110 -12.15 -7.88 -1.70
C GLU A 110 -13.43 -8.51 -2.26
N SER A 111 -14.59 -8.09 -1.76
CA SER A 111 -15.90 -8.56 -2.19
C SER A 111 -16.21 -8.18 -3.65
N ALA A 112 -15.72 -7.04 -4.10
CA ALA A 112 -15.81 -6.61 -5.49
C ALA A 112 -14.86 -7.37 -6.43
N GLY A 113 -13.97 -8.22 -5.88
CA GLY A 113 -13.01 -9.01 -6.66
C GLY A 113 -11.85 -8.20 -7.24
N VAL A 114 -11.68 -6.95 -6.79
CA VAL A 114 -10.63 -6.05 -7.28
C VAL A 114 -9.35 -6.10 -6.43
N LEU A 115 -9.42 -6.57 -5.19
CA LEU A 115 -8.27 -6.74 -4.32
C LEU A 115 -8.04 -8.24 -4.04
N PRO A 116 -7.10 -8.90 -4.76
CA PRO A 116 -6.75 -10.30 -4.49
C PRO A 116 -6.17 -10.49 -3.08
N ALA A 117 -6.33 -11.69 -2.51
CA ALA A 117 -5.87 -12.00 -1.16
C ALA A 117 -4.37 -11.74 -0.95
N SER A 118 -3.52 -12.02 -1.93
CA SER A 118 -2.08 -11.75 -1.87
C SER A 118 -1.76 -10.24 -1.76
N MET A 119 -2.47 -9.41 -2.50
CA MET A 119 -2.32 -7.96 -2.43
C MET A 119 -2.92 -7.39 -1.14
N ARG A 120 -4.05 -7.94 -0.68
CA ARG A 120 -4.65 -7.59 0.61
C ARG A 120 -3.66 -7.72 1.76
N GLU A 121 -2.94 -8.85 1.84
CA GLU A 121 -1.95 -9.06 2.91
C GLU A 121 -0.82 -8.03 2.84
N VAL A 122 -0.35 -7.66 1.65
CA VAL A 122 0.65 -6.60 1.48
C VAL A 122 0.08 -5.24 1.88
N VAL A 123 -1.17 -4.93 1.53
CA VAL A 123 -1.85 -3.70 1.97
C VAL A 123 -1.90 -3.61 3.49
N ILE A 124 -2.30 -4.69 4.17
CA ILE A 124 -2.39 -4.72 5.63
C ILE A 124 -1.00 -4.57 6.25
N GLU A 125 0.00 -5.30 5.78
CA GLU A 125 1.38 -5.19 6.26
C GLU A 125 1.93 -3.77 6.11
N ARG A 126 1.70 -3.14 4.97
CA ARG A 126 2.17 -1.77 4.71
C ARG A 126 1.38 -0.71 5.48
N ALA A 127 0.10 -0.93 5.70
CA ALA A 127 -0.70 -0.08 6.58
C ALA A 127 -0.25 -0.19 8.04
N MET A 128 0.10 -1.39 8.50
CA MET A 128 0.67 -1.58 9.86
C MET A 128 2.04 -0.93 10.03
N ALA A 129 2.81 -0.76 8.96
CA ALA A 129 4.10 -0.06 8.95
C ALA A 129 3.97 1.47 8.76
N ALA A 130 2.77 1.95 8.45
CA ALA A 130 2.53 3.38 8.27
C ALA A 130 2.38 4.11 9.62
N PRO A 131 2.80 5.38 9.70
CA PRO A 131 2.55 6.20 10.88
C PRO A 131 1.06 6.51 11.04
N GLY A 132 0.64 6.78 12.26
CA GLY A 132 -0.76 7.06 12.60
C GLY A 132 -1.45 5.84 13.21
N SER A 133 -2.33 6.10 14.17
CA SER A 133 -3.15 5.06 14.79
C SER A 133 -4.43 5.71 15.32
N PRO A 134 -5.58 5.42 14.70
CA PRO A 134 -5.77 4.61 13.49
C PRO A 134 -5.26 5.28 12.21
N VAL A 135 -4.97 4.46 11.19
CA VAL A 135 -4.66 4.94 9.83
C VAL A 135 -5.92 5.57 9.23
N SER A 136 -5.78 6.70 8.55
CA SER A 136 -6.92 7.33 7.88
C SER A 136 -7.31 6.55 6.60
N LEU A 137 -8.56 6.68 6.19
CA LEU A 137 -9.03 6.05 4.95
C LEU A 137 -8.27 6.59 3.73
N ASP A 138 -7.96 7.89 3.70
CA ASP A 138 -7.20 8.52 2.63
C ASP A 138 -5.78 7.96 2.52
N ASP A 139 -5.11 7.76 3.66
CA ASP A 139 -3.78 7.18 3.69
C ASP A 139 -3.82 5.71 3.25
N LEU A 140 -4.86 4.96 3.64
CA LEU A 140 -5.07 3.61 3.15
C LEU A 140 -5.27 3.56 1.63
N LYS A 141 -6.01 4.50 1.05
CA LYS A 141 -6.21 4.60 -0.40
C LYS A 141 -4.87 4.80 -1.13
N ILE A 142 -3.99 5.66 -0.59
CA ILE A 142 -2.64 5.85 -1.13
C ILE A 142 -1.83 4.54 -1.03
N ILE A 143 -1.87 3.85 0.10
CA ILE A 143 -1.20 2.56 0.31
C ILE A 143 -1.66 1.55 -0.74
N ILE A 144 -2.96 1.46 -0.99
CA ILE A 144 -3.54 0.54 -1.99
C ILE A 144 -3.01 0.86 -3.39
N LEU A 145 -2.99 2.13 -3.79
CA LEU A 145 -2.42 2.55 -5.08
C LEU A 145 -0.95 2.16 -5.21
N MET A 146 -0.16 2.35 -4.17
CA MET A 146 1.25 1.98 -4.15
C MET A 146 1.44 0.46 -4.27
N VAL A 147 0.58 -0.33 -3.63
CA VAL A 147 0.60 -1.80 -3.73
C VAL A 147 0.27 -2.24 -5.15
N TYR A 148 -0.79 -1.71 -5.77
CA TYR A 148 -1.11 -1.99 -7.18
C TYR A 148 0.09 -1.71 -8.10
N TRP A 149 0.70 -0.55 -7.94
CA TRP A 149 1.87 -0.18 -8.70
C TRP A 149 3.05 -1.15 -8.51
N SER A 150 3.34 -1.56 -7.27
CA SER A 150 4.42 -2.51 -6.96
C SER A 150 4.20 -3.90 -7.59
N PHE A 151 2.95 -4.27 -7.83
CA PHE A 151 2.58 -5.50 -8.52
C PHE A 151 2.57 -5.35 -10.05
N GLY A 152 2.76 -4.13 -10.56
CA GLY A 152 2.65 -3.83 -11.99
C GLY A 152 1.22 -3.97 -12.52
N GLN A 153 0.23 -3.76 -11.65
CA GLN A 153 -1.19 -3.80 -11.99
C GLN A 153 -1.79 -2.40 -11.90
N GLU A 154 -2.66 -2.09 -12.84
CA GLU A 154 -3.50 -0.89 -12.76
C GLU A 154 -4.83 -1.26 -12.13
N PRO A 155 -5.31 -0.48 -11.15
CA PRO A 155 -6.67 -0.66 -10.66
C PRO A 155 -7.68 -0.36 -11.78
N ASP A 156 -8.82 -1.03 -11.75
CA ASP A 156 -9.93 -0.71 -12.66
C ASP A 156 -10.30 0.78 -12.55
N ALA A 157 -10.75 1.39 -13.65
CA ALA A 157 -11.08 2.82 -13.71
C ALA A 157 -12.08 3.26 -12.62
N LEU A 158 -13.04 2.40 -12.27
CA LEU A 158 -13.99 2.68 -11.19
C LEU A 158 -13.34 2.64 -9.80
N VAL A 159 -12.38 1.73 -9.60
CA VAL A 159 -11.60 1.65 -8.35
C VAL A 159 -10.65 2.82 -8.26
N LEU A 160 -10.02 3.20 -9.37
CA LEU A 160 -9.13 4.35 -9.44
C LEU A 160 -9.88 5.65 -9.11
N ASP A 161 -11.09 5.82 -9.63
CA ASP A 161 -11.96 6.95 -9.35
C ASP A 161 -12.28 7.02 -7.84
N GLU A 162 -12.71 5.92 -7.24
CA GLU A 162 -12.96 5.83 -5.79
C GLU A 162 -11.69 6.07 -4.95
N LEU A 163 -10.52 5.65 -5.42
CA LEU A 163 -9.25 5.87 -4.74
C LEU A 163 -8.74 7.32 -4.88
N CYS A 164 -9.08 8.00 -5.96
CA CYS A 164 -8.59 9.35 -6.27
C CYS A 164 -9.57 10.47 -5.87
N ASP A 165 -10.86 10.18 -5.67
CA ASP A 165 -11.91 11.18 -5.50
C ASP A 165 -11.72 12.07 -4.24
N ASP A 166 -11.10 11.55 -3.20
CA ASP A 166 -10.82 12.30 -1.97
C ASP A 166 -9.46 13.03 -1.96
N THR A 167 -8.57 12.73 -2.92
CA THR A 167 -7.26 13.41 -2.99
C THR A 167 -7.35 14.81 -3.60
N SER A 168 -8.42 15.12 -4.35
CA SER A 168 -8.63 16.43 -4.97
C SER A 168 -9.00 17.53 -3.97
N ASP A 169 -9.54 17.18 -2.82
CA ASP A 169 -9.97 18.14 -1.79
C ASP A 169 -8.80 18.65 -0.92
N ARG A 170 -7.63 17.99 -0.98
CA ARG A 170 -6.42 18.38 -0.24
C ARG A 170 -5.59 19.49 -0.91
N VAL A 171 -5.87 19.83 -2.17
CA VAL A 171 -5.10 20.82 -2.94
C VAL A 171 -5.75 22.22 -2.94
N ALA A 172 -6.90 22.38 -2.34
CA ALA A 172 -7.57 23.67 -2.23
C ALA A 172 -7.48 24.21 -0.80
N HIS A 173 -6.35 24.78 -0.43
CA HIS A 173 -6.18 25.99 0.40
C HIS A 173 -4.77 26.16 0.89
#